data_a5bf644664df4109282691ce82a4ae95
#
_entry.id   a5bf644664df4109282691ce82a4ae95
#
_cell.length_a   1.000
_cell.length_b   1.000
_cell.length_c   1.000
_cell.angle_alpha   90.00
_cell.angle_beta   90.00
_cell.angle_gamma   90.00
#
_symmetry.space_group_name_H-M   'P 1'
#
loop_
_entity.id
_entity.type
_entity.pdbx_description
1 polymer ?
#
loop_
_entity_poly.entity_id
_entity_poly.type
_entity_poly.pdbx_seq_one_letter_code
_entity_poly.pdbx_strand_id
1 'polypeptide(L)'
;MKIRKAVITAAGPSQRSLPLQTLIDRDGVEKPVLRIIVEETLRAGAEEIAIVVSPGDEIAYARVAGDHAGRLRFIPQPEPLGYGHAVLCARDFVGQDRFLHLVGDHLYISRTEKGCAQQLVEVAEAQACAVSAVQATRENLLPHYGATGGQRVAGSQDLYRIDTVIEKPTPTEAEQRLVVPGLRAGHYLCFFGMHVLTPAVMDFLAPRVSLSAALAELARREQYLALERANRRYDIGVRYGLLTAQLALALSGRDRDEVLSQLVELLAMREMPAAGR
;
A
#
# COMPACT_ATOMS: atom_id res chain seq x y z
N MET A 1 3.39 1.17 -22.45
CA MET A 1 3.96 2.46 -21.97
C MET A 1 4.52 2.19 -20.59
N LYS A 2 5.83 2.45 -20.36
CA LYS A 2 6.49 2.10 -19.10
C LYS A 2 6.16 3.11 -17.98
N ILE A 3 6.01 2.59 -16.77
CA ILE A 3 5.76 3.38 -15.56
C ILE A 3 7.11 3.58 -14.86
N ARG A 4 7.64 4.82 -14.92
CA ARG A 4 8.98 5.17 -14.42
C ARG A 4 8.96 6.05 -13.18
N LYS A 5 7.81 6.67 -12.87
CA LYS A 5 7.64 7.55 -11.73
C LYS A 5 6.92 6.85 -10.59
N ALA A 6 7.37 7.08 -9.37
CA ALA A 6 6.68 6.65 -8.17
C ALA A 6 6.47 7.80 -7.19
N VAL A 7 5.36 7.78 -6.48
CA VAL A 7 5.02 8.72 -5.41
C VAL A 7 4.76 7.93 -4.13
N ILE A 8 5.49 8.24 -3.06
CA ILE A 8 5.29 7.67 -1.73
C ILE A 8 4.76 8.78 -0.82
N THR A 9 3.58 8.58 -0.21
CA THR A 9 3.02 9.54 0.74
C THR A 9 3.35 9.18 2.17
N ALA A 10 4.00 10.08 2.90
CA ALA A 10 4.52 9.86 4.25
C ALA A 10 4.36 11.08 5.18
N ALA A 11 3.47 12.03 4.82
CA ALA A 11 3.27 13.29 5.55
C ALA A 11 2.19 13.22 6.65
N GLY A 12 1.61 12.05 6.92
CA GLY A 12 0.55 11.89 7.92
C GLY A 12 1.05 12.25 9.34
N PRO A 13 0.41 13.21 10.05
CA PRO A 13 0.93 13.72 11.33
C PRO A 13 1.18 12.65 12.40
N SER A 14 0.32 11.65 12.48
CA SER A 14 0.43 10.52 13.43
C SER A 14 1.33 9.39 12.94
N GLN A 15 1.74 9.38 11.68
CA GLN A 15 2.40 8.25 11.03
C GLN A 15 3.78 8.59 10.47
N ARG A 16 4.14 9.88 10.40
CA ARG A 16 5.39 10.37 9.78
C ARG A 16 6.69 9.80 10.38
N SER A 17 6.66 9.27 11.59
CA SER A 17 7.81 8.61 12.20
C SER A 17 7.91 7.11 11.86
N LEU A 18 6.85 6.50 11.33
CA LEU A 18 6.80 5.07 11.03
C LEU A 18 7.77 4.65 9.91
N PRO A 19 7.91 5.40 8.81
CA PRO A 19 8.89 5.08 7.77
C PRO A 19 10.34 5.13 8.25
N LEU A 20 10.60 5.78 9.38
CA LEU A 20 11.93 5.89 9.99
C LEU A 20 12.28 4.71 10.92
N GLN A 21 11.31 3.86 11.27
CA GLN A 21 11.51 2.67 12.10
C GLN A 21 12.34 1.64 11.35
N THR A 22 13.21 0.93 12.07
CA THR A 22 14.04 -0.14 11.51
C THR A 22 13.39 -1.49 11.73
N LEU A 23 13.37 -2.31 10.70
CA LEU A 23 12.93 -3.70 10.70
C LEU A 23 14.01 -4.58 10.06
N ILE A 24 13.94 -5.88 10.32
CA ILE A 24 14.72 -6.88 9.59
C ILE A 24 13.91 -7.29 8.37
N ASP A 25 14.47 -7.11 7.19
CA ASP A 25 13.82 -7.45 5.93
C ASP A 25 13.84 -8.96 5.64
N ARG A 26 13.30 -9.37 4.49
CA ARG A 26 13.26 -10.78 4.07
C ARG A 26 14.64 -11.42 3.87
N ASP A 27 15.67 -10.61 3.64
CA ASP A 27 17.04 -11.07 3.44
C ASP A 27 17.84 -11.13 4.76
N GLY A 28 17.17 -10.85 5.90
CA GLY A 28 17.79 -10.81 7.23
C GLY A 28 18.63 -9.56 7.47
N VAL A 29 18.36 -8.47 6.75
CA VAL A 29 19.11 -7.21 6.83
C VAL A 29 18.27 -6.16 7.56
N GLU A 30 18.89 -5.47 8.52
CA GLU A 30 18.26 -4.30 9.16
C GLU A 30 18.11 -3.15 8.17
N LYS A 31 16.87 -2.71 7.98
CA LYS A 31 16.52 -1.61 7.08
C LYS A 31 15.43 -0.73 7.67
N PRO A 32 15.52 0.61 7.49
CA PRO A 32 14.38 1.48 7.72
C PRO A 32 13.20 1.10 6.81
N VAL A 33 11.98 1.22 7.33
CA VAL A 33 10.76 0.93 6.57
C VAL A 33 10.73 1.70 5.24
N LEU A 34 11.12 2.98 5.26
CA LEU A 34 11.21 3.79 4.04
C LEU A 34 12.10 3.13 2.98
N ARG A 35 13.26 2.60 3.38
CA ARG A 35 14.18 1.94 2.45
C ARG A 35 13.56 0.70 1.85
N ILE A 36 12.84 -0.11 2.64
CA ILE A 36 12.10 -1.29 2.14
C ILE A 36 11.07 -0.87 1.08
N ILE A 37 10.30 0.20 1.34
CA ILE A 37 9.29 0.72 0.40
C ILE A 37 9.94 1.29 -0.87
N VAL A 38 11.04 2.04 -0.74
CA VAL A 38 11.80 2.56 -1.89
C VAL A 38 12.34 1.42 -2.74
N GLU A 39 12.93 0.39 -2.14
CA GLU A 39 13.42 -0.79 -2.86
C GLU A 39 12.29 -1.54 -3.57
N GLU A 40 11.08 -1.58 -3.00
CA GLU A 40 9.89 -2.14 -3.66
C GLU A 40 9.53 -1.37 -4.94
N THR A 41 9.60 -0.02 -4.91
CA THR A 41 9.35 0.82 -6.09
C THR A 41 10.44 0.67 -7.16
N LEU A 42 11.71 0.57 -6.75
CA LEU A 42 12.84 0.38 -7.66
C LEU A 42 12.76 -0.97 -8.37
N ARG A 43 12.42 -2.05 -7.65
CA ARG A 43 12.20 -3.38 -8.25
C ARG A 43 11.04 -3.40 -9.24
N ALA A 44 10.05 -2.53 -9.07
CA ALA A 44 8.95 -2.35 -10.01
C ALA A 44 9.33 -1.55 -11.27
N GLY A 45 10.56 -1.02 -11.35
CA GLY A 45 11.06 -0.28 -12.51
C GLY A 45 10.94 1.24 -12.41
N ALA A 46 10.63 1.79 -11.23
CA ALA A 46 10.63 3.23 -11.03
C ALA A 46 12.06 3.78 -11.14
N GLU A 47 12.21 4.84 -11.91
CA GLU A 47 13.49 5.56 -12.13
C GLU A 47 13.55 6.86 -11.30
N GLU A 48 12.40 7.52 -11.13
CA GLU A 48 12.23 8.75 -10.37
C GLU A 48 11.20 8.50 -9.24
N ILE A 49 11.57 8.85 -8.02
CA ILE A 49 10.72 8.64 -6.84
C ILE A 49 10.54 9.95 -6.09
N ALA A 50 9.29 10.38 -5.91
CA ALA A 50 8.95 11.47 -5.01
C ALA A 50 8.42 10.92 -3.68
N ILE A 51 8.86 11.53 -2.58
CA ILE A 51 8.34 11.23 -1.24
C ILE A 51 7.68 12.50 -0.72
N VAL A 52 6.38 12.42 -0.46
CA VAL A 52 5.63 13.52 0.13
C VAL A 52 5.75 13.43 1.64
N VAL A 53 6.34 14.45 2.25
CA VAL A 53 6.69 14.51 3.68
C VAL A 53 6.08 15.72 4.37
N SER A 54 6.03 15.72 5.70
CA SER A 54 5.76 16.94 6.46
C SER A 54 6.96 17.89 6.34
N PRO A 55 6.71 19.23 6.26
CA PRO A 55 7.78 20.21 6.23
C PRO A 55 8.77 20.01 7.38
N GLY A 56 10.06 19.97 7.07
CA GLY A 56 11.15 19.77 8.03
C GLY A 56 11.59 18.31 8.24
N ASP A 57 10.86 17.34 7.69
CA ASP A 57 11.23 15.92 7.81
C ASP A 57 12.20 15.46 6.71
N GLU A 58 12.47 16.27 5.69
CA GLU A 58 13.24 15.89 4.47
C GLU A 58 14.62 15.33 4.83
N ILE A 59 15.32 15.96 5.78
CA ILE A 59 16.67 15.53 6.20
C ILE A 59 16.63 14.17 6.88
N ALA A 60 15.62 13.92 7.75
CA ALA A 60 15.48 12.64 8.43
C ALA A 60 15.18 11.52 7.44
N TYR A 61 14.31 11.78 6.48
CA TYR A 61 13.96 10.83 5.42
C TYR A 61 15.12 10.56 4.46
N ALA A 62 15.88 11.60 4.07
CA ALA A 62 17.08 11.42 3.25
C ALA A 62 18.13 10.55 3.94
N ARG A 63 18.31 10.75 5.26
CA ARG A 63 19.27 9.95 6.04
C ARG A 63 18.93 8.46 6.04
N VAL A 64 17.65 8.10 6.28
CA VAL A 64 17.23 6.69 6.34
C VAL A 64 17.12 6.03 4.97
N ALA A 65 16.97 6.82 3.91
CA ALA A 65 17.01 6.33 2.54
C ALA A 65 18.43 5.88 2.12
N GLY A 66 19.48 6.37 2.80
CA GLY A 66 20.86 5.95 2.57
C GLY A 66 21.30 6.17 1.13
N ASP A 67 21.87 5.15 0.49
CA ASP A 67 22.40 5.20 -0.88
C ASP A 67 21.32 5.55 -1.94
N HIS A 68 20.05 5.42 -1.61
CA HIS A 68 18.96 5.77 -2.51
C HIS A 68 18.61 7.27 -2.48
N ALA A 69 19.11 8.05 -1.50
CA ALA A 69 18.75 9.46 -1.31
C ALA A 69 18.90 10.31 -2.58
N GLY A 70 19.93 10.06 -3.38
CA GLY A 70 20.19 10.77 -4.64
C GLY A 70 19.17 10.52 -5.75
N ARG A 71 18.28 9.52 -5.60
CA ARG A 71 17.19 9.20 -6.53
C ARG A 71 15.82 9.72 -6.04
N LEU A 72 15.79 10.34 -4.87
CA LEU A 72 14.56 10.74 -4.21
C LEU A 72 14.36 12.24 -4.31
N ARG A 73 13.15 12.64 -4.61
CA ARG A 73 12.70 14.02 -4.52
C ARG A 73 11.73 14.15 -3.35
N PHE A 74 12.09 14.95 -2.36
CA PHE A 74 11.20 15.24 -1.24
C PHE A 74 10.30 16.41 -1.58
N ILE A 75 8.98 16.22 -1.36
CA ILE A 75 7.95 17.21 -1.64
C ILE A 75 7.23 17.50 -0.32
N PRO A 76 7.30 18.73 0.22
CA PRO A 76 6.59 19.05 1.43
C PRO A 76 5.08 19.12 1.18
N GLN A 77 4.29 18.52 2.08
CA GLN A 77 2.86 18.78 2.22
C GLN A 77 2.69 19.96 3.20
N PRO A 78 2.43 21.18 2.74
CA PRO A 78 2.49 22.37 3.61
C PRO A 78 1.42 22.36 4.69
N GLU A 79 0.26 21.78 4.40
CA GLU A 79 -0.87 21.68 5.33
C GLU A 79 -1.39 20.21 5.36
N PRO A 80 -1.71 19.67 6.55
CA PRO A 80 -2.16 18.28 6.68
C PRO A 80 -3.65 18.13 6.30
N LEU A 81 -4.01 18.46 5.07
CA LEU A 81 -5.39 18.43 4.56
C LEU A 81 -5.86 17.02 4.14
N GLY A 82 -5.12 15.99 4.51
CA GLY A 82 -5.48 14.59 4.28
C GLY A 82 -4.67 13.91 3.18
N TYR A 83 -4.99 12.64 2.96
CA TYR A 83 -4.27 11.73 2.07
C TYR A 83 -4.35 12.15 0.59
N GLY A 84 -5.56 12.53 0.12
CA GLY A 84 -5.72 13.04 -1.26
C GLY A 84 -4.87 14.29 -1.53
N HIS A 85 -4.75 15.20 -0.54
CA HIS A 85 -3.90 16.37 -0.64
C HIS A 85 -2.41 16.00 -0.71
N ALA A 86 -1.97 14.99 0.04
CA ALA A 86 -0.59 14.51 -0.07
C ALA A 86 -0.27 14.03 -1.50
N VAL A 87 -1.18 13.29 -2.14
CA VAL A 87 -1.02 12.88 -3.54
C VAL A 87 -1.02 14.10 -4.47
N LEU A 88 -1.90 15.06 -4.23
CA LEU A 88 -2.00 16.30 -5.03
C LEU A 88 -0.70 17.12 -4.99
N CYS A 89 0.03 17.14 -3.87
CA CYS A 89 1.31 17.85 -3.77
C CYS A 89 2.36 17.32 -4.76
N ALA A 90 2.22 16.10 -5.25
CA ALA A 90 3.10 15.52 -6.26
C ALA A 90 2.69 15.85 -7.71
N ARG A 91 1.68 16.69 -7.96
CA ARG A 91 1.16 17.01 -9.30
C ARG A 91 2.26 17.43 -10.28
N ASP A 92 3.11 18.38 -9.90
CA ASP A 92 4.17 18.90 -10.77
C ASP A 92 5.26 17.85 -11.07
N PHE A 93 5.52 16.96 -10.11
CA PHE A 93 6.43 15.84 -10.30
C PHE A 93 5.85 14.80 -11.27
N VAL A 94 4.59 14.46 -11.10
CA VAL A 94 3.88 13.49 -11.96
C VAL A 94 3.80 14.03 -13.39
N GLY A 95 3.38 15.30 -13.56
CA GLY A 95 3.14 15.89 -14.87
C GLY A 95 2.08 15.13 -15.65
N GLN A 96 2.42 14.67 -16.84
CA GLN A 96 1.53 13.90 -17.72
C GLN A 96 1.82 12.39 -17.73
N ASP A 97 2.66 11.92 -16.79
CA ASP A 97 3.03 10.52 -16.73
C ASP A 97 2.09 9.70 -15.85
N ARG A 98 1.95 8.41 -16.18
CA ARG A 98 1.42 7.43 -15.24
C ARG A 98 2.44 7.20 -14.14
N PHE A 99 1.98 6.97 -12.94
CA PHE A 99 2.85 6.79 -11.79
C PHE A 99 2.37 5.67 -10.87
N LEU A 100 3.33 5.04 -10.23
CA LEU A 100 3.11 4.11 -9.14
C LEU A 100 2.96 4.92 -7.84
N HIS A 101 1.90 4.67 -7.08
CA HIS A 101 1.69 5.31 -5.78
C HIS A 101 1.68 4.28 -4.67
N LEU A 102 2.41 4.55 -3.59
CA LEU A 102 2.43 3.76 -2.35
C LEU A 102 2.25 4.66 -1.13
N VAL A 103 1.66 4.10 -0.07
CA VAL A 103 1.63 4.75 1.24
C VAL A 103 2.88 4.37 2.05
N GLY A 104 3.41 5.31 2.83
CA GLY A 104 4.65 5.17 3.57
C GLY A 104 4.54 4.39 4.88
N ASP A 105 3.34 4.03 5.29
CA ASP A 105 3.02 3.31 6.52
C ASP A 105 2.56 1.86 6.29
N HIS A 106 2.77 1.34 5.08
CA HIS A 106 2.44 -0.04 4.75
C HIS A 106 3.65 -0.80 4.24
N LEU A 107 3.77 -2.07 4.64
CA LEU A 107 4.70 -3.01 4.06
C LEU A 107 3.94 -4.07 3.26
N TYR A 108 4.58 -4.54 2.21
CA TYR A 108 3.97 -5.42 1.21
C TYR A 108 4.76 -6.71 1.09
N ILE A 109 4.08 -7.83 1.23
CA ILE A 109 4.70 -9.16 1.14
C ILE A 109 4.05 -9.96 0.02
N SER A 110 4.85 -10.23 -1.00
CA SER A 110 4.49 -11.11 -2.09
C SER A 110 4.75 -12.57 -1.71
N ARG A 111 3.91 -13.47 -2.21
CA ARG A 111 4.12 -14.91 -2.13
C ARG A 111 4.89 -15.48 -3.32
N THR A 112 5.29 -14.63 -4.25
CA THR A 112 6.07 -14.98 -5.44
C THR A 112 7.42 -14.28 -5.39
N GLU A 113 8.31 -14.60 -6.32
CA GLU A 113 9.60 -13.92 -6.48
C GLU A 113 9.43 -12.44 -6.87
N LYS A 114 8.36 -12.12 -7.63
CA LYS A 114 8.06 -10.75 -8.00
C LYS A 114 7.45 -9.98 -6.84
N GLY A 115 7.94 -8.76 -6.58
CA GLY A 115 7.36 -7.85 -5.60
C GLY A 115 5.91 -7.47 -5.92
N CYS A 116 5.18 -6.97 -4.93
CA CYS A 116 3.78 -6.56 -5.11
C CYS A 116 3.65 -5.41 -6.11
N ALA A 117 4.54 -4.41 -6.01
CA ALA A 117 4.56 -3.26 -6.92
C ALA A 117 4.90 -3.67 -8.35
N GLN A 118 5.87 -4.59 -8.52
CA GLN A 118 6.21 -5.10 -9.84
C GLN A 118 5.01 -5.81 -10.50
N GLN A 119 4.31 -6.66 -9.77
CA GLN A 119 3.12 -7.35 -10.27
C GLN A 119 2.03 -6.36 -10.71
N LEU A 120 1.82 -5.29 -9.92
CA LEU A 120 0.84 -4.26 -10.24
C LEU A 120 1.22 -3.45 -11.48
N VAL A 121 2.49 -3.04 -11.58
CA VAL A 121 3.03 -2.29 -12.72
C VAL A 121 2.91 -3.12 -14.01
N GLU A 122 3.32 -4.39 -13.99
CA GLU A 122 3.21 -5.28 -15.16
C GLU A 122 1.77 -5.38 -15.68
N VAL A 123 0.78 -5.48 -14.77
CA VAL A 123 -0.64 -5.51 -15.16
C VAL A 123 -1.09 -4.17 -15.72
N ALA A 124 -0.73 -3.07 -15.08
CA ALA A 124 -1.10 -1.73 -15.55
C ALA A 124 -0.50 -1.39 -16.92
N GLU A 125 0.73 -1.82 -17.17
CA GLU A 125 1.37 -1.67 -18.49
C GLU A 125 0.70 -2.53 -19.55
N ALA A 126 0.36 -3.78 -19.23
CA ALA A 126 -0.31 -4.71 -20.13
C ALA A 126 -1.75 -4.27 -20.47
N GLN A 127 -2.50 -3.78 -19.48
CA GLN A 127 -3.88 -3.31 -19.65
C GLN A 127 -3.96 -1.86 -20.14
N ALA A 128 -2.83 -1.15 -20.13
CA ALA A 128 -2.71 0.25 -20.53
C ALA A 128 -3.70 1.20 -19.80
N CYS A 129 -4.07 0.91 -18.55
CA CYS A 129 -5.03 1.67 -17.75
C CYS A 129 -4.56 1.83 -16.29
N ALA A 130 -5.33 2.57 -15.48
CA ALA A 130 -5.14 2.64 -14.03
C ALA A 130 -5.46 1.27 -13.40
N VAL A 131 -4.64 0.87 -12.42
CA VAL A 131 -4.84 -0.39 -11.67
C VAL A 131 -4.52 -0.16 -10.20
N SER A 132 -5.41 -0.59 -9.32
CA SER A 132 -5.15 -0.60 -7.88
C SER A 132 -5.02 -2.01 -7.35
N ALA A 133 -4.03 -2.23 -6.50
CA ALA A 133 -3.98 -3.46 -5.73
C ALA A 133 -5.09 -3.46 -4.68
N VAL A 134 -5.76 -4.59 -4.53
CA VAL A 134 -6.83 -4.80 -3.55
C VAL A 134 -6.63 -6.10 -2.80
N GLN A 135 -7.27 -6.20 -1.66
CA GLN A 135 -7.28 -7.41 -0.84
C GLN A 135 -8.70 -7.70 -0.36
N ALA A 136 -9.17 -8.95 -0.56
CA ALA A 136 -10.41 -9.39 0.06
C ALA A 136 -10.29 -9.27 1.60
N THR A 137 -11.10 -8.39 2.18
CA THR A 137 -11.02 -7.96 3.57
C THR A 137 -12.38 -8.19 4.24
N ARG A 138 -12.37 -8.66 5.49
CA ARG A 138 -13.59 -8.90 6.27
C ARG A 138 -14.30 -7.58 6.58
N GLU A 139 -15.62 -7.60 6.65
CA GLU A 139 -16.48 -6.43 6.90
C GLU A 139 -16.13 -5.65 8.17
N ASN A 140 -15.70 -6.32 9.24
CA ASN A 140 -15.31 -5.65 10.49
C ASN A 140 -14.06 -4.74 10.35
N LEU A 141 -13.33 -4.84 9.25
CA LEU A 141 -12.16 -4.01 8.94
C LEU A 141 -12.46 -2.87 7.96
N LEU A 142 -13.67 -2.79 7.42
CA LEU A 142 -14.10 -1.73 6.49
C LEU A 142 -13.87 -0.31 7.01
N PRO A 143 -14.04 0.00 8.31
CA PRO A 143 -13.80 1.34 8.85
C PRO A 143 -12.36 1.84 8.70
N HIS A 144 -11.43 0.97 8.32
CA HIS A 144 -10.01 1.34 8.17
C HIS A 144 -9.61 1.61 6.71
N TYR A 145 -10.41 1.19 5.72
CA TYR A 145 -9.98 1.16 4.32
C TYR A 145 -11.02 1.74 3.37
N GLY A 146 -10.54 2.38 2.30
CA GLY A 146 -11.35 2.56 1.11
C GLY A 146 -11.62 1.19 0.45
N ALA A 147 -12.82 1.01 -0.05
CA ALA A 147 -13.25 -0.24 -0.67
C ALA A 147 -13.85 -0.01 -2.05
N THR A 148 -13.82 -1.05 -2.88
CA THR A 148 -14.32 -0.97 -4.26
C THR A 148 -15.25 -2.12 -4.58
N GLY A 149 -16.27 -1.82 -5.39
CA GLY A 149 -17.14 -2.76 -6.06
C GLY A 149 -16.87 -2.78 -7.55
N GLY A 150 -17.36 -3.83 -8.21
CA GLY A 150 -17.20 -3.97 -9.64
C GLY A 150 -17.41 -5.40 -10.12
N GLN A 151 -17.01 -5.66 -11.36
CA GLN A 151 -17.21 -6.94 -12.00
C GLN A 151 -15.88 -7.57 -12.39
N ARG A 152 -15.77 -8.89 -12.24
CA ARG A 152 -14.61 -9.63 -12.67
C ARG A 152 -14.40 -9.47 -14.19
N VAL A 153 -13.17 -9.21 -14.60
CA VAL A 153 -12.82 -9.14 -16.02
C VAL A 153 -12.92 -10.53 -16.63
N ALA A 154 -13.58 -10.63 -17.78
CA ALA A 154 -13.76 -11.90 -18.48
C ALA A 154 -12.41 -12.56 -18.78
N GLY A 155 -12.29 -13.85 -18.46
CA GLY A 155 -11.05 -14.62 -18.64
C GLY A 155 -9.96 -14.39 -17.59
N SER A 156 -10.18 -13.51 -16.60
CA SER A 156 -9.28 -13.30 -15.48
C SER A 156 -9.85 -13.86 -14.19
N GLN A 157 -8.95 -14.31 -13.29
CA GLN A 157 -9.33 -14.76 -11.95
C GLN A 157 -9.08 -13.69 -10.88
N ASP A 158 -8.21 -12.73 -11.15
CA ASP A 158 -7.64 -11.79 -10.20
C ASP A 158 -7.83 -10.30 -10.59
N LEU A 159 -8.51 -10.04 -11.73
CA LEU A 159 -8.80 -8.68 -12.20
C LEU A 159 -10.29 -8.37 -12.14
N TYR A 160 -10.60 -7.16 -11.67
CA TYR A 160 -11.96 -6.64 -11.58
C TYR A 160 -12.01 -5.25 -12.19
N ARG A 161 -13.04 -4.93 -12.96
CA ARG A 161 -13.32 -3.57 -13.40
C ARG A 161 -14.01 -2.82 -12.27
N ILE A 162 -13.39 -1.75 -11.79
CA ILE A 162 -13.93 -0.89 -10.74
C ILE A 162 -15.04 -0.03 -11.33
N ASP A 163 -16.21 -0.03 -10.68
CA ASP A 163 -17.34 0.85 -11.00
C ASP A 163 -17.76 1.72 -9.81
N THR A 164 -17.41 1.30 -8.60
CA THR A 164 -17.80 1.98 -7.36
C THR A 164 -16.62 2.02 -6.41
N VAL A 165 -16.37 3.18 -5.81
CA VAL A 165 -15.37 3.37 -4.74
C VAL A 165 -16.03 4.10 -3.59
N ILE A 166 -15.87 3.58 -2.37
CA ILE A 166 -16.40 4.18 -1.12
C ILE A 166 -15.29 4.22 -0.08
N GLU A 167 -15.07 5.38 0.52
CA GLU A 167 -14.14 5.55 1.63
C GLU A 167 -14.77 5.05 2.92
N LYS A 168 -14.13 4.08 3.59
CA LYS A 168 -14.54 3.55 4.89
C LYS A 168 -16.03 3.24 4.98
N PRO A 169 -16.55 2.39 4.07
CA PRO A 169 -17.99 2.11 4.01
C PRO A 169 -18.48 1.45 5.29
N THR A 170 -19.72 1.72 5.64
CA THR A 170 -20.44 0.92 6.63
C THR A 170 -20.70 -0.49 6.08
N PRO A 171 -20.91 -1.52 6.92
CA PRO A 171 -21.30 -2.86 6.46
C PRO A 171 -22.53 -2.84 5.54
N THR A 172 -23.55 -2.05 5.88
CA THR A 172 -24.77 -1.90 5.07
C THR A 172 -24.49 -1.30 3.70
N GLU A 173 -23.68 -0.23 3.61
CA GLU A 173 -23.29 0.34 2.32
C GLU A 173 -22.48 -0.64 1.48
N ALA A 174 -21.58 -1.39 2.11
CA ALA A 174 -20.76 -2.38 1.43
C ALA A 174 -21.63 -3.53 0.88
N GLU A 175 -22.59 -4.03 1.66
CA GLU A 175 -23.53 -5.06 1.22
C GLU A 175 -24.41 -4.60 0.04
N GLN A 176 -24.82 -3.34 0.02
CA GLN A 176 -25.67 -2.80 -1.04
C GLN A 176 -24.90 -2.44 -2.32
N ARG A 177 -23.61 -2.06 -2.22
CA ARG A 177 -22.92 -1.38 -3.31
C ARG A 177 -21.57 -1.98 -3.71
N LEU A 178 -20.96 -2.82 -2.86
CA LEU A 178 -19.58 -3.29 -3.05
C LEU A 178 -19.48 -4.82 -3.13
N VAL A 179 -20.61 -5.53 -3.25
CA VAL A 179 -20.59 -6.97 -3.43
C VAL A 179 -20.00 -7.32 -4.80
N VAL A 180 -18.99 -8.16 -4.79
CA VAL A 180 -18.34 -8.67 -5.99
C VAL A 180 -18.64 -10.16 -6.13
N PRO A 181 -19.26 -10.61 -7.24
CA PRO A 181 -19.56 -12.02 -7.44
C PRO A 181 -18.31 -12.90 -7.38
N GLY A 182 -18.38 -13.99 -6.60
CA GLY A 182 -17.29 -14.93 -6.42
C GLY A 182 -16.38 -14.66 -5.22
N LEU A 183 -16.55 -13.54 -4.51
CA LEU A 183 -15.94 -13.36 -3.20
C LEU A 183 -16.73 -14.12 -2.12
N ARG A 184 -16.03 -14.49 -1.05
CA ARG A 184 -16.67 -15.06 0.14
C ARG A 184 -17.60 -14.02 0.76
N ALA A 185 -18.78 -14.44 1.22
CA ALA A 185 -19.73 -13.58 1.93
C ALA A 185 -19.05 -12.85 3.11
N GLY A 186 -19.40 -11.57 3.33
CA GLY A 186 -18.79 -10.72 4.34
C GLY A 186 -17.33 -10.31 4.05
N HIS A 187 -16.88 -10.47 2.80
CA HIS A 187 -15.58 -9.98 2.33
C HIS A 187 -15.77 -9.01 1.16
N TYR A 188 -14.98 -7.94 1.18
CA TYR A 188 -15.04 -6.85 0.21
C TYR A 188 -13.63 -6.52 -0.29
N LEU A 189 -13.52 -6.06 -1.52
CA LEU A 189 -12.24 -5.63 -2.10
C LEU A 189 -11.85 -4.28 -1.48
N CYS A 190 -10.89 -4.28 -0.57
CA CYS A 190 -10.35 -3.07 0.03
C CYS A 190 -9.01 -2.70 -0.61
N PHE A 191 -8.78 -1.41 -0.78
CA PHE A 191 -7.52 -0.92 -1.33
C PHE A 191 -6.33 -1.36 -0.49
N PHE A 192 -5.26 -1.67 -1.19
CA PHE A 192 -4.02 -2.22 -0.63
C PHE A 192 -3.03 -1.13 -0.21
N GLY A 193 -3.32 0.15 -0.53
CA GLY A 193 -2.40 1.27 -0.36
C GLY A 193 -1.33 1.32 -1.46
N MET A 194 -1.60 0.69 -2.60
CA MET A 194 -0.71 0.65 -3.75
C MET A 194 -1.55 0.78 -5.03
N HIS A 195 -1.20 1.74 -5.89
CA HIS A 195 -1.95 2.09 -7.08
C HIS A 195 -0.99 2.42 -8.24
N VAL A 196 -1.34 2.04 -9.45
CA VAL A 196 -0.83 2.68 -10.65
C VAL A 196 -1.93 3.58 -11.17
N LEU A 197 -1.68 4.88 -11.23
CA LEU A 197 -2.66 5.90 -11.58
C LEU A 197 -2.24 6.63 -12.86
N THR A 198 -3.24 7.12 -13.58
CA THR A 198 -3.06 8.06 -14.68
C THR A 198 -2.98 9.50 -14.15
N PRO A 199 -2.38 10.43 -14.87
CA PRO A 199 -2.33 11.84 -14.45
C PRO A 199 -3.73 12.46 -14.30
N ALA A 200 -4.76 11.89 -14.94
CA ALA A 200 -6.15 12.36 -14.81
C ALA A 200 -6.64 12.40 -13.34
N VAL A 201 -6.11 11.54 -12.46
CA VAL A 201 -6.48 11.58 -11.04
C VAL A 201 -6.19 12.94 -10.40
N MET A 202 -5.15 13.64 -10.88
CA MET A 202 -4.76 14.95 -10.36
C MET A 202 -5.82 16.03 -10.62
N ASP A 203 -6.66 15.86 -11.67
CA ASP A 203 -7.73 16.80 -11.99
C ASP A 203 -8.95 16.65 -11.08
N PHE A 204 -9.08 15.47 -10.45
CA PHE A 204 -10.15 15.19 -9.48
C PHE A 204 -9.74 15.48 -8.03
N LEU A 205 -8.44 15.64 -7.78
CA LEU A 205 -7.92 16.02 -6.49
C LEU A 205 -7.98 17.54 -6.29
N ALA A 206 -8.52 17.93 -5.15
CA ALA A 206 -8.50 19.30 -4.66
C ALA A 206 -8.17 19.29 -3.15
N PRO A 207 -7.76 20.40 -2.55
CA PRO A 207 -7.61 20.47 -1.11
C PRO A 207 -8.88 19.95 -0.40
N ARG A 208 -8.72 18.98 0.53
CA ARG A 208 -9.81 18.31 1.27
C ARG A 208 -10.62 17.26 0.50
N VAL A 209 -10.34 16.99 -0.77
CA VAL A 209 -10.94 15.85 -1.49
C VAL A 209 -10.18 14.57 -1.08
N SER A 210 -10.91 13.54 -0.67
CA SER A 210 -10.29 12.25 -0.36
C SER A 210 -9.77 11.57 -1.63
N LEU A 211 -8.71 10.77 -1.51
CA LEU A 211 -8.24 9.98 -2.65
C LEU A 211 -9.34 9.05 -3.18
N SER A 212 -10.12 8.43 -2.31
CA SER A 212 -11.22 7.56 -2.73
C SER A 212 -12.28 8.28 -3.56
N ALA A 213 -12.58 9.55 -3.25
CA ALA A 213 -13.49 10.36 -4.08
C ALA A 213 -12.89 10.63 -5.47
N ALA A 214 -11.60 10.96 -5.54
CA ALA A 214 -10.91 11.14 -6.82
C ALA A 214 -10.84 9.83 -7.63
N LEU A 215 -10.62 8.68 -6.97
CA LEU A 215 -10.63 7.37 -7.61
C LEU A 215 -12.04 6.97 -8.09
N ALA A 216 -13.10 7.38 -7.38
CA ALA A 216 -14.46 7.19 -7.85
C ALA A 216 -14.76 7.99 -9.14
N GLU A 217 -14.24 9.22 -9.26
CA GLU A 217 -14.33 10.00 -10.49
C GLU A 217 -13.49 9.39 -11.61
N LEU A 218 -12.29 8.91 -11.30
CA LEU A 218 -11.42 8.21 -12.25
C LEU A 218 -12.16 7.00 -12.88
N ALA A 219 -12.81 6.17 -12.04
CA ALA A 219 -13.56 4.99 -12.49
C ALA A 219 -14.74 5.33 -13.44
N ARG A 220 -15.27 6.55 -13.35
CA ARG A 220 -16.33 7.03 -14.27
C ARG A 220 -15.81 7.54 -15.60
N ARG A 221 -14.54 7.95 -15.65
CA ARG A 221 -13.95 8.63 -16.80
C ARG A 221 -13.10 7.74 -17.68
N GLU A 222 -12.46 6.75 -17.08
CA GLU A 222 -11.58 5.84 -17.81
C GLU A 222 -11.66 4.41 -17.28
N GLN A 223 -11.05 3.48 -18.01
CA GLN A 223 -10.92 2.11 -17.53
C GLN A 223 -10.04 2.09 -16.28
N TYR A 224 -10.60 1.56 -15.21
CA TYR A 224 -9.89 1.42 -13.93
C TYR A 224 -10.10 0.00 -13.40
N LEU A 225 -9.00 -0.67 -13.05
CA LEU A 225 -9.02 -2.06 -12.63
C LEU A 225 -8.55 -2.23 -11.19
N ALA A 226 -9.05 -3.26 -10.54
CA ALA A 226 -8.54 -3.77 -9.28
C ALA A 226 -7.83 -5.10 -9.53
N LEU A 227 -6.62 -5.24 -8.97
CA LEU A 227 -5.84 -6.46 -8.97
C LEU A 227 -5.86 -7.09 -7.58
N GLU A 228 -6.46 -8.28 -7.46
CA GLU A 228 -6.45 -9.09 -6.25
C GLU A 228 -5.48 -10.26 -6.41
N ARG A 229 -4.39 -10.27 -5.67
CA ARG A 229 -3.45 -11.40 -5.63
C ARG A 229 -3.25 -11.91 -4.21
N ALA A 230 -2.61 -13.06 -4.10
CA ALA A 230 -2.29 -13.66 -2.79
C ALA A 230 -1.19 -12.89 -2.02
N ASN A 231 -1.05 -11.59 -2.31
CA ASN A 231 -0.16 -10.67 -1.64
C ASN A 231 -0.79 -10.19 -0.32
N ARG A 232 0.04 -9.71 0.60
CA ARG A 232 -0.41 -9.18 1.89
C ARG A 232 0.16 -7.80 2.13
N ARG A 233 -0.69 -6.89 2.63
CA ARG A 233 -0.25 -5.62 3.19
C ARG A 233 -0.23 -5.70 4.71
N TYR A 234 0.67 -4.96 5.31
CA TYR A 234 0.78 -4.79 6.75
C TYR A 234 0.82 -3.30 7.04
N ASP A 235 -0.26 -2.79 7.62
CA ASP A 235 -0.36 -1.42 8.11
C ASP A 235 0.43 -1.33 9.43
N ILE A 236 1.57 -0.63 9.40
CA ILE A 236 2.43 -0.47 10.56
C ILE A 236 1.96 0.63 11.53
N GLY A 237 0.96 1.41 11.13
CA GLY A 237 0.34 2.46 11.94
C GLY A 237 -0.70 1.96 12.93
N VAL A 238 -1.20 0.73 12.75
CA VAL A 238 -2.17 0.16 13.68
C VAL A 238 -1.50 -0.45 14.91
N ARG A 239 -2.27 -0.65 15.98
CA ARG A 239 -1.78 -1.33 17.17
C ARG A 239 -1.19 -2.70 16.82
N TYR A 240 0.04 -2.96 17.24
CA TYR A 240 0.84 -4.14 16.87
C TYR A 240 1.20 -4.26 15.38
N GLY A 241 0.99 -3.21 14.58
CA GLY A 241 1.30 -3.22 13.14
C GLY A 241 2.77 -3.51 12.84
N LEU A 242 3.70 -2.83 13.55
CA LEU A 242 5.14 -3.10 13.42
C LEU A 242 5.49 -4.54 13.80
N LEU A 243 4.92 -5.08 14.87
CA LEU A 243 5.16 -6.47 15.29
C LEU A 243 4.69 -7.46 14.23
N THR A 244 3.46 -7.29 13.74
CA THR A 244 2.90 -8.19 12.72
C THR A 244 3.63 -8.09 11.38
N ALA A 245 4.08 -6.90 11.01
CA ALA A 245 4.89 -6.68 9.81
C ALA A 245 6.27 -7.34 9.94
N GLN A 246 6.95 -7.19 11.10
CA GLN A 246 8.23 -7.83 11.36
C GLN A 246 8.12 -9.36 11.30
N LEU A 247 7.11 -9.93 11.96
CA LEU A 247 6.86 -11.38 11.91
C LEU A 247 6.59 -11.86 10.48
N ALA A 248 5.82 -11.10 9.71
CA ALA A 248 5.50 -11.46 8.35
C ALA A 248 6.73 -11.39 7.42
N LEU A 249 7.61 -10.40 7.59
CA LEU A 249 8.90 -10.31 6.88
C LEU A 249 9.79 -11.52 7.22
N ALA A 250 9.99 -11.80 8.50
CA ALA A 250 10.82 -12.90 8.97
C ALA A 250 10.31 -14.27 8.49
N LEU A 251 9.00 -14.54 8.66
CA LEU A 251 8.37 -15.80 8.25
C LEU A 251 8.25 -15.99 6.73
N SER A 252 8.48 -14.94 5.94
CA SER A 252 8.53 -15.01 4.47
C SER A 252 9.95 -14.89 3.90
N GLY A 253 10.94 -14.76 4.77
CA GLY A 253 12.34 -14.49 4.43
C GLY A 253 13.27 -15.67 4.71
N ARG A 254 14.57 -15.34 4.69
CA ARG A 254 15.68 -16.28 4.87
C ARG A 254 15.68 -16.93 6.24
N ASP A 255 15.35 -16.19 7.29
CA ASP A 255 15.45 -16.62 8.68
C ASP A 255 14.16 -17.28 9.20
N ARG A 256 13.28 -17.70 8.26
CA ARG A 256 11.95 -18.25 8.54
C ARG A 256 11.95 -19.36 9.58
N ASP A 257 12.82 -20.35 9.41
CA ASP A 257 12.77 -21.56 10.23
C ASP A 257 13.29 -21.32 11.65
N GLU A 258 14.28 -20.43 11.80
CA GLU A 258 14.78 -19.96 13.10
C GLU A 258 13.68 -19.20 13.86
N VAL A 259 13.07 -18.20 13.20
CA VAL A 259 12.00 -17.40 13.82
C VAL A 259 10.79 -18.26 14.16
N LEU A 260 10.43 -19.20 13.30
CA LEU A 260 9.33 -20.14 13.59
C LEU A 260 9.62 -20.99 14.83
N SER A 261 10.84 -21.51 14.98
CA SER A 261 11.25 -22.27 16.16
C SER A 261 11.16 -21.44 17.44
N GLN A 262 11.67 -20.22 17.41
CA GLN A 262 11.58 -19.27 18.55
C GLN A 262 10.13 -18.95 18.92
N LEU A 263 9.25 -18.78 17.94
CA LEU A 263 7.81 -18.53 18.19
C LEU A 263 7.14 -19.74 18.85
N VAL A 264 7.46 -20.97 18.39
CA VAL A 264 6.92 -22.20 18.99
C VAL A 264 7.39 -22.34 20.44
N GLU A 265 8.66 -22.09 20.73
CA GLU A 265 9.22 -22.12 22.09
C GLU A 265 8.53 -21.07 22.99
N LEU A 266 8.33 -19.84 22.50
CA LEU A 266 7.65 -18.78 23.23
C LEU A 266 6.20 -19.15 23.59
N LEU A 267 5.50 -19.81 22.66
CA LEU A 267 4.13 -20.29 22.89
C LEU A 267 4.10 -21.45 23.89
N ALA A 268 5.04 -22.40 23.80
CA ALA A 268 5.15 -23.53 24.72
C ALA A 268 5.43 -23.10 26.16
N MET A 269 6.28 -22.07 26.38
CA MET A 269 6.56 -21.52 27.72
C MET A 269 5.30 -20.92 28.37
N ARG A 270 4.33 -20.44 27.58
CA ARG A 270 3.11 -19.81 28.08
C ARG A 270 2.08 -20.83 28.59
N GLU A 271 2.16 -22.08 28.14
CA GLU A 271 1.27 -23.17 28.53
C GLU A 271 1.73 -23.93 29.78
N MET A 272 2.96 -23.69 30.28
CA MET A 272 3.40 -24.28 31.54
C MET A 272 2.67 -23.57 32.71
N PRO A 273 1.79 -24.27 33.45
CA PRO A 273 1.23 -23.72 34.68
C PRO A 273 2.39 -23.40 35.62
N ALA A 274 2.36 -22.23 36.28
CA ALA A 274 3.31 -21.89 37.32
C ALA A 274 3.36 -23.07 38.31
N ALA A 275 4.51 -23.79 38.36
CA ALA A 275 4.72 -24.85 39.33
C ALA A 275 4.37 -24.28 40.70
N GLY A 276 3.33 -24.81 41.32
CA GLY A 276 2.79 -24.34 42.59
C GLY A 276 3.91 -24.16 43.62
N ARG A 277 3.93 -22.98 44.24
CA ARG A 277 4.54 -22.78 45.55
C ARG A 277 3.53 -23.06 46.64
#